data_6803e4cf3983543b0a3537704a9e4fcf
#
_entry.id   6803e4cf3983543b0a3537704a9e4fcf
#
_cell.length_a   1.000
_cell.length_b   1.000
_cell.length_c   1.000
_cell.angle_alpha   90.00
_cell.angle_beta   90.00
_cell.angle_gamma   90.00
#
_symmetry.space_group_name_H-M   'P 1'
#
loop_
_entity.id
_entity.type
_entity.pdbx_description
1 polymer ?
#
loop_
_entity_poly.entity_id
_entity_poly.type
_entity_poly.pdbx_seq_one_letter_code
_entity_poly.pdbx_strand_id
1 'polypeptide(L)'
;YFFLIFLTAFSEINSKDIWYEKNLKDLEDISLELNVVGIKDDVWESRLYNFLELRILEHDIVILKNQIPKLVIDINIIDSRVEKTSSFFVGLSLYSYSISEKMYYKSIADTLITKKLMTSKFFSTEIMGQSSSNNLYRDVEKSINRLVSNFIDQWYQDNPLKQF
;
A
#
# COMPACT_ATOMS: atom_id res chain seq x y z
N TYR A 1 34.91 14.29 42.93
CA TYR A 1 34.80 14.03 41.46
C TYR A 1 33.43 13.42 41.16
N PHE A 2 32.49 14.30 40.68
CA PHE A 2 31.18 13.87 40.19
C PHE A 2 31.33 13.48 38.71
N PHE A 3 31.12 12.19 38.38
CA PHE A 3 31.06 11.72 37.01
C PHE A 3 29.60 11.88 36.53
N LEU A 4 29.35 12.88 35.72
CA LEU A 4 28.08 13.11 35.08
C LEU A 4 28.02 12.17 33.84
N ILE A 5 27.33 11.05 33.97
CA ILE A 5 27.04 10.18 32.82
C ILE A 5 25.89 10.83 32.07
N PHE A 6 26.19 11.46 30.95
CA PHE A 6 25.22 11.86 29.94
C PHE A 6 24.78 10.57 29.21
N LEU A 7 23.66 9.99 29.61
CA LEU A 7 22.96 9.02 28.82
C LEU A 7 22.27 9.76 27.66
N THR A 8 22.95 9.90 26.53
CA THR A 8 22.31 10.27 25.28
C THR A 8 21.47 9.07 24.83
N ALA A 9 20.18 9.09 25.16
CA ALA A 9 19.22 8.23 24.51
C ALA A 9 19.14 8.67 23.04
N PHE A 10 19.92 8.06 22.18
CA PHE A 10 19.66 8.08 20.75
C PHE A 10 18.37 7.26 20.54
N SER A 11 17.25 7.96 20.44
CA SER A 11 16.09 7.36 19.79
C SER A 11 16.52 7.11 18.35
N GLU A 12 16.72 5.86 17.98
CA GLU A 12 16.80 5.47 16.58
C GLU A 12 15.48 5.91 15.93
N ILE A 13 15.49 7.06 15.30
CA ILE A 13 14.41 7.49 14.42
C ILE A 13 14.45 6.49 13.26
N ASN A 14 13.51 5.56 13.29
CA ASN A 14 13.40 4.55 12.25
C ASN A 14 13.11 5.29 10.94
N SER A 15 14.05 5.31 10.02
CA SER A 15 13.96 6.11 8.78
C SER A 15 12.73 5.72 7.92
N LYS A 16 12.15 4.56 8.17
CA LYS A 16 10.87 4.14 7.56
C LYS A 16 9.69 5.00 8.02
N ASP A 17 9.65 5.42 9.29
CA ASP A 17 8.51 6.12 9.86
C ASP A 17 8.36 7.54 9.30
N ILE A 18 9.49 8.18 8.94
CA ILE A 18 9.49 9.55 8.39
C ILE A 18 8.83 9.60 7.00
N TRP A 19 9.04 8.55 6.17
CA TRP A 19 8.54 8.53 4.79
C TRP A 19 7.06 8.24 4.66
N TYR A 20 6.45 7.56 5.65
CA TYR A 20 5.04 7.14 5.61
C TYR A 20 4.16 7.88 6.62
N GLU A 21 4.74 8.74 7.46
CA GLU A 21 3.97 9.49 8.43
C GLU A 21 2.99 10.45 7.76
N LYS A 22 1.70 10.25 8.03
CA LYS A 22 0.58 11.05 7.52
C LYS A 22 0.39 11.05 5.99
N ASN A 23 0.99 10.10 5.30
CA ASN A 23 0.82 9.99 3.84
C ASN A 23 -0.59 9.55 3.42
N LEU A 24 -1.35 8.92 4.32
CA LEU A 24 -2.72 8.49 4.11
C LEU A 24 -3.73 9.42 4.79
N LYS A 25 -3.28 10.58 5.27
CA LYS A 25 -4.16 11.56 5.90
C LYS A 25 -5.16 12.10 4.89
N ASP A 26 -6.43 12.25 5.35
CA ASP A 26 -7.56 12.76 4.56
C ASP A 26 -7.85 11.94 3.29
N LEU A 27 -7.40 10.67 3.24
CA LEU A 27 -7.73 9.74 2.17
C LEU A 27 -9.16 9.22 2.41
N GLU A 28 -10.11 9.64 1.58
CA GLU A 28 -11.54 9.30 1.69
C GLU A 28 -12.02 8.40 0.56
N ASP A 29 -11.37 8.49 -0.59
CA ASP A 29 -11.68 7.69 -1.77
C ASP A 29 -10.43 7.15 -2.46
N ILE A 30 -10.58 6.02 -3.13
CA ILE A 30 -9.52 5.40 -3.93
C ILE A 30 -10.13 4.71 -5.15
N SER A 31 -9.32 4.47 -6.18
CA SER A 31 -9.63 3.42 -7.16
C SER A 31 -8.82 2.17 -6.84
N LEU A 32 -9.37 1.00 -7.15
CA LEU A 32 -8.74 -0.30 -6.92
C LEU A 32 -8.32 -0.92 -8.25
N GLU A 33 -7.08 -1.40 -8.32
CA GLU A 33 -6.53 -2.14 -9.45
C GLU A 33 -5.88 -3.43 -8.95
N LEU A 34 -6.21 -4.55 -9.58
CA LEU A 34 -5.63 -5.86 -9.29
C LEU A 34 -4.91 -6.38 -10.53
N ASN A 35 -3.63 -6.66 -10.40
CA ASN A 35 -2.78 -7.21 -11.45
C ASN A 35 -2.30 -8.60 -11.04
N VAL A 36 -2.64 -9.61 -11.82
CA VAL A 36 -2.22 -11.00 -11.57
C VAL A 36 -1.37 -11.50 -12.73
N VAL A 37 -0.20 -12.01 -12.42
CA VAL A 37 0.75 -12.57 -13.38
C VAL A 37 1.17 -13.98 -12.95
N GLY A 38 1.26 -14.89 -13.91
CA GLY A 38 1.75 -16.27 -13.71
C GLY A 38 0.66 -17.33 -13.63
N ILE A 39 -0.57 -16.96 -13.35
CA ILE A 39 -1.75 -17.83 -13.44
C ILE A 39 -2.86 -17.14 -14.23
N LYS A 40 -3.81 -17.92 -14.73
CA LYS A 40 -5.02 -17.44 -15.40
C LYS A 40 -6.22 -18.13 -14.75
N ASP A 41 -6.83 -17.47 -13.80
CA ASP A 41 -8.03 -17.94 -13.10
C ASP A 41 -8.95 -16.74 -12.84
N ASP A 42 -9.75 -16.42 -13.86
CA ASP A 42 -10.65 -15.25 -13.84
C ASP A 42 -11.68 -15.33 -12.69
N VAL A 43 -12.04 -16.55 -12.26
CA VAL A 43 -12.99 -16.76 -11.15
C VAL A 43 -12.33 -16.38 -9.82
N TRP A 44 -11.10 -16.83 -9.61
CA TRP A 44 -10.34 -16.50 -8.42
C TRP A 44 -10.02 -15.00 -8.38
N GLU A 45 -9.58 -14.42 -9.49
CA GLU A 45 -9.28 -12.98 -9.60
C GLU A 45 -10.51 -12.13 -9.27
N SER A 46 -11.68 -12.48 -9.84
CA SER A 46 -12.94 -11.76 -9.56
C SER A 46 -13.37 -11.89 -8.09
N ARG A 47 -13.22 -13.07 -7.49
CA ARG A 47 -13.50 -13.27 -6.06
C ARG A 47 -12.57 -12.45 -5.19
N LEU A 48 -11.29 -12.41 -5.55
CA LEU A 48 -10.29 -11.65 -4.83
C LEU A 48 -10.55 -10.14 -4.91
N TYR A 49 -10.89 -9.64 -6.10
CA TYR A 49 -11.27 -8.24 -6.29
C TYR A 49 -12.46 -7.84 -5.41
N ASN A 50 -13.53 -8.65 -5.43
CA ASN A 50 -14.71 -8.39 -4.61
C ASN A 50 -14.39 -8.45 -3.10
N PHE A 51 -13.51 -9.36 -2.67
CA PHE A 51 -13.05 -9.41 -1.29
C PHE A 51 -12.31 -8.13 -0.90
N LEU A 52 -11.40 -7.65 -1.75
CA LEU A 52 -10.65 -6.41 -1.52
C LEU A 52 -11.57 -5.19 -1.46
N GLU A 53 -12.53 -5.11 -2.39
CA GLU A 53 -13.53 -4.04 -2.44
C GLU A 53 -14.33 -3.99 -1.13
N LEU A 54 -14.89 -5.11 -0.69
CA LEU A 54 -15.65 -5.20 0.54
C LEU A 54 -14.79 -4.82 1.76
N ARG A 55 -13.56 -5.33 1.81
CA ARG A 55 -12.65 -5.09 2.94
C ARG A 55 -12.28 -3.62 3.10
N ILE A 56 -12.16 -2.88 2.01
CA ILE A 56 -11.86 -1.45 2.02
C ILE A 56 -13.12 -0.64 2.38
N LEU A 57 -14.28 -1.01 1.82
CA LEU A 57 -15.55 -0.36 2.12
C LEU A 57 -15.97 -0.50 3.59
N GLU A 58 -15.58 -1.59 4.28
CA GLU A 58 -15.80 -1.77 5.73
C GLU A 58 -15.19 -0.64 6.60
N HIS A 59 -14.26 0.12 6.04
CA HIS A 59 -13.54 1.20 6.73
C HIS A 59 -13.91 2.59 6.20
N ASP A 60 -15.09 2.76 5.57
CA ASP A 60 -15.60 4.02 5.04
C ASP A 60 -14.70 4.68 3.96
N ILE A 61 -13.82 3.90 3.33
CA ILE A 61 -13.05 4.35 2.18
C ILE A 61 -13.87 4.04 0.92
N VAL A 62 -14.27 5.07 0.18
CA VAL A 62 -15.11 4.93 -1.02
C VAL A 62 -14.29 4.41 -2.19
N ILE A 63 -14.81 3.42 -2.93
CA ILE A 63 -14.14 2.94 -4.14
C ILE A 63 -14.76 3.58 -5.38
N LEU A 64 -13.93 4.31 -6.11
CA LEU A 64 -14.28 4.99 -7.36
C LEU A 64 -13.60 4.28 -8.55
N LYS A 65 -14.10 4.50 -9.76
CA LYS A 65 -13.52 3.88 -10.95
C LYS A 65 -12.53 4.83 -11.64
N ASN A 66 -11.36 4.30 -11.99
CA ASN A 66 -10.36 4.98 -12.84
C ASN A 66 -9.93 6.37 -12.36
N GLN A 67 -9.81 6.56 -11.05
CA GLN A 67 -9.38 7.81 -10.44
C GLN A 67 -8.05 7.64 -9.68
N ILE A 68 -7.48 8.76 -9.29
CA ILE A 68 -6.36 8.84 -8.35
C ILE A 68 -6.92 9.55 -7.11
N PRO A 69 -6.63 9.03 -5.91
CA PRO A 69 -5.65 8.00 -5.53
C PRO A 69 -5.99 6.58 -6.01
N LYS A 70 -4.98 5.81 -6.39
CA LYS A 70 -5.13 4.44 -6.89
C LYS A 70 -4.38 3.44 -6.00
N LEU A 71 -5.11 2.47 -5.44
CA LEU A 71 -4.54 1.33 -4.73
C LEU A 71 -4.33 0.19 -5.72
N VAL A 72 -3.09 -0.20 -5.92
CA VAL A 72 -2.69 -1.26 -6.84
C VAL A 72 -2.21 -2.46 -6.04
N ILE A 73 -2.76 -3.63 -6.33
CA ILE A 73 -2.31 -4.91 -5.80
C ILE A 73 -1.68 -5.69 -6.96
N ASP A 74 -0.38 -5.92 -6.86
CA ASP A 74 0.40 -6.70 -7.82
C ASP A 74 0.67 -8.10 -7.27
N ILE A 75 0.25 -9.13 -7.97
CA ILE A 75 0.46 -10.53 -7.63
C ILE A 75 1.26 -11.18 -8.74
N ASN A 76 2.46 -11.66 -8.42
CA ASN A 76 3.30 -12.40 -9.33
C ASN A 76 3.51 -13.81 -8.79
N ILE A 77 3.13 -14.82 -9.57
CA ILE A 77 3.26 -16.23 -9.22
C ILE A 77 4.20 -16.89 -10.22
N ILE A 78 5.21 -17.55 -9.67
CA ILE A 78 6.15 -18.36 -10.43
C ILE A 78 5.94 -19.80 -10.01
N ASP A 79 5.30 -20.57 -10.86
CA ASP A 79 5.07 -21.98 -10.62
C ASP A 79 6.29 -22.80 -11.02
N SER A 80 6.81 -23.59 -10.08
CA SER A 80 7.89 -24.53 -10.36
C SER A 80 7.29 -25.81 -10.93
N ARG A 81 7.49 -26.05 -12.21
CA ARG A 81 7.06 -27.28 -12.89
C ARG A 81 7.77 -28.55 -12.35
N VAL A 82 8.86 -28.39 -11.59
CA VAL A 82 9.72 -29.49 -11.14
C VAL A 82 9.47 -29.88 -9.69
N GLU A 83 9.18 -28.91 -8.81
CA GLU A 83 9.22 -29.12 -7.34
C GLU A 83 7.84 -28.99 -6.68
N LYS A 84 6.73 -29.12 -7.25
CA LYS A 84 5.39 -28.97 -6.60
C LYS A 84 5.33 -27.78 -5.59
N THR A 85 6.25 -26.82 -5.72
CA THR A 85 6.36 -25.61 -4.93
C THR A 85 6.30 -24.42 -5.87
N SER A 86 5.55 -23.41 -5.51
CA SER A 86 5.43 -22.15 -6.24
C SER A 86 5.96 -21.02 -5.38
N SER A 87 6.67 -20.09 -5.98
CA SER A 87 7.05 -18.83 -5.34
C SER A 87 6.05 -17.75 -5.73
N PHE A 88 5.75 -16.86 -4.80
CA PHE A 88 4.87 -15.75 -5.08
C PHE A 88 5.40 -14.45 -4.48
N PHE A 89 5.02 -13.36 -5.11
CA PHE A 89 5.19 -12.00 -4.64
C PHE A 89 3.82 -11.32 -4.63
N VAL A 90 3.52 -10.61 -3.56
CA VAL A 90 2.35 -9.76 -3.44
C VAL A 90 2.82 -8.38 -3.00
N GLY A 91 2.51 -7.37 -3.79
CA GLY A 91 2.76 -5.97 -3.49
C GLY A 91 1.46 -5.19 -3.39
N LEU A 92 1.37 -4.28 -2.44
CA LEU A 92 0.29 -3.31 -2.31
C LEU A 92 0.89 -1.92 -2.33
N SER A 93 0.43 -1.07 -3.24
CA SER A 93 0.96 0.28 -3.44
C SER A 93 -0.15 1.29 -3.65
N LEU A 94 -0.09 2.43 -2.97
CA LEU A 94 -0.98 3.57 -3.21
C LEU A 94 -0.24 4.61 -4.04
N TYR A 95 -0.86 5.00 -5.15
CA TYR A 95 -0.40 6.08 -6.02
C TYR A 95 -1.34 7.28 -5.91
N SER A 96 -0.76 8.46 -5.78
CA SER A 96 -1.53 9.72 -5.79
C SER A 96 -0.73 10.82 -6.49
N TYR A 97 -1.32 12.01 -6.58
CA TYR A 97 -0.65 13.16 -7.14
C TYR A 97 0.27 13.82 -6.13
N SER A 98 1.44 14.22 -6.58
CA SER A 98 2.40 15.01 -5.82
C SER A 98 2.95 16.16 -6.63
N ILE A 99 3.54 17.12 -5.95
CA ILE A 99 4.30 18.21 -6.54
C ILE A 99 5.65 18.30 -5.83
N SER A 100 6.73 18.53 -6.58
CA SER A 100 8.02 18.74 -5.95
C SER A 100 8.04 20.05 -5.16
N GLU A 101 8.69 20.06 -4.01
CA GLU A 101 8.83 21.24 -3.14
C GLU A 101 9.29 22.48 -3.91
N LYS A 102 10.32 22.33 -4.73
CA LYS A 102 10.85 23.43 -5.56
C LYS A 102 9.80 24.00 -6.53
N MET A 103 8.94 23.16 -7.09
CA MET A 103 7.86 23.59 -7.98
C MET A 103 6.72 24.21 -7.20
N TYR A 104 6.42 23.71 -6.00
CA TYR A 104 5.41 24.26 -5.11
C TYR A 104 5.72 25.73 -4.78
N TYR A 105 6.93 26.02 -4.28
CA TYR A 105 7.32 27.40 -3.95
C TYR A 105 7.34 28.35 -5.15
N LYS A 106 7.67 27.85 -6.34
CA LYS A 106 7.60 28.66 -7.58
C LYS A 106 6.19 28.95 -8.06
N SER A 107 5.22 28.12 -7.66
CA SER A 107 3.87 28.13 -8.22
C SER A 107 2.80 28.62 -7.27
N ILE A 108 3.14 29.08 -6.04
CA ILE A 108 2.17 29.63 -5.09
C ILE A 108 1.33 30.76 -5.70
N ALA A 109 1.88 31.50 -6.66
CA ALA A 109 1.16 32.55 -7.41
C ALA A 109 0.60 32.09 -8.77
N ASP A 110 0.75 30.81 -9.12
CA ASP A 110 0.43 30.27 -10.45
C ASP A 110 -0.84 29.40 -10.39
N THR A 111 -1.92 29.88 -11.00
CA THR A 111 -3.19 29.13 -11.12
C THR A 111 -3.09 27.84 -11.93
N LEU A 112 -1.93 27.57 -12.58
CA LEU A 112 -1.68 26.38 -13.39
C LEU A 112 -0.94 25.27 -12.64
N ILE A 113 -0.98 25.28 -11.30
CA ILE A 113 -0.30 24.28 -10.46
C ILE A 113 -0.67 22.84 -10.83
N THR A 114 -1.91 22.59 -11.25
CA THR A 114 -2.41 21.27 -11.64
C THR A 114 -1.65 20.66 -12.83
N LYS A 115 -1.06 21.50 -13.70
CA LYS A 115 -0.23 21.03 -14.82
C LYS A 115 1.16 20.53 -14.42
N LYS A 116 1.52 20.69 -13.15
CA LYS A 116 2.82 20.33 -12.59
C LYS A 116 2.72 19.12 -11.65
N LEU A 117 1.55 18.53 -11.54
CA LEU A 117 1.34 17.34 -10.73
C LEU A 117 2.04 16.12 -11.37
N MET A 118 2.63 15.31 -10.54
CA MET A 118 3.24 14.04 -10.89
C MET A 118 2.53 12.93 -10.14
N THR A 119 2.45 11.75 -10.73
CA THR A 119 2.02 10.56 -10.00
C THR A 119 3.18 10.04 -9.16
N SER A 120 2.95 9.83 -7.89
CA SER A 120 3.94 9.32 -6.94
C SER A 120 3.37 8.18 -6.11
N LYS A 121 4.24 7.30 -5.64
CA LYS A 121 3.89 6.23 -4.72
C LYS A 121 3.93 6.79 -3.30
N PHE A 122 2.78 6.79 -2.61
CA PHE A 122 2.61 7.33 -1.26
C PHE A 122 2.72 6.27 -0.18
N PHE A 123 2.36 5.04 -0.51
CA PHE A 123 2.45 3.90 0.38
C PHE A 123 2.88 2.67 -0.41
N SER A 124 3.67 1.79 0.19
CA SER A 124 4.03 0.52 -0.41
C SER A 124 4.38 -0.49 0.67
N THR A 125 3.85 -1.68 0.54
CA THR A 125 4.21 -2.84 1.36
C THR A 125 4.16 -4.10 0.51
N GLU A 126 5.01 -5.09 0.84
CA GLU A 126 5.17 -6.26 -0.01
C GLU A 126 5.46 -7.51 0.83
N ILE A 127 5.10 -8.66 0.31
CA ILE A 127 5.39 -9.97 0.89
C ILE A 127 5.85 -10.90 -0.24
N MET A 128 6.94 -11.60 0.02
CA MET A 128 7.40 -12.73 -0.80
C MET A 128 7.23 -14.02 -0.02
N GLY A 129 6.87 -15.10 -0.71
CA GLY A 129 6.68 -16.38 -0.07
C GLY A 129 6.84 -17.56 -1.02
N GLN A 130 6.83 -18.73 -0.43
CA GLN A 130 6.78 -20.02 -1.13
C GLN A 130 5.63 -20.84 -0.57
N SER A 131 4.96 -21.57 -1.45
CA SER A 131 3.83 -22.42 -1.07
C SER A 131 3.83 -23.69 -1.91
N SER A 132 3.25 -24.76 -1.37
CA SER A 132 2.92 -25.92 -2.20
C SER A 132 1.80 -25.56 -3.18
N SER A 133 1.78 -26.18 -4.36
CA SER A 133 0.78 -25.91 -5.39
C SER A 133 -0.67 -26.04 -4.87
N ASN A 134 -0.92 -26.95 -3.91
CA ASN A 134 -2.25 -27.13 -3.32
C ASN A 134 -2.68 -25.98 -2.37
N ASN A 135 -1.73 -25.25 -1.81
CA ASN A 135 -1.99 -24.20 -0.82
C ASN A 135 -1.76 -22.79 -1.38
N LEU A 136 -1.30 -22.68 -2.61
CA LEU A 136 -0.83 -21.44 -3.22
C LEU A 136 -1.86 -20.31 -3.10
N TYR A 137 -3.07 -20.52 -3.58
CA TYR A 137 -4.14 -19.51 -3.53
C TYR A 137 -4.42 -19.04 -2.09
N ARG A 138 -4.53 -19.98 -1.17
CA ARG A 138 -4.77 -19.67 0.25
C ARG A 138 -3.64 -18.84 0.86
N ASP A 139 -2.40 -19.15 0.54
CA ASP A 139 -1.25 -18.47 1.12
C ASP A 139 -1.04 -17.09 0.49
N VAL A 140 -1.37 -16.92 -0.80
CA VAL A 140 -1.46 -15.62 -1.46
C VAL A 140 -2.57 -14.77 -0.84
N GLU A 141 -3.80 -15.31 -0.68
CA GLU A 141 -4.93 -14.62 -0.04
C GLU A 141 -4.60 -14.16 1.38
N LYS A 142 -3.90 -14.98 2.18
CA LYS A 142 -3.42 -14.60 3.51
C LYS A 142 -2.44 -13.43 3.46
N SER A 143 -1.53 -13.45 2.50
CA SER A 143 -0.54 -12.39 2.31
C SER A 143 -1.23 -11.08 1.94
N ILE A 144 -2.20 -11.13 1.02
CA ILE A 144 -3.01 -9.98 0.63
C ILE A 144 -3.76 -9.41 1.83
N ASN A 145 -4.45 -10.27 2.60
CA ASN A 145 -5.19 -9.83 3.78
C ASN A 145 -4.27 -9.11 4.79
N ARG A 146 -3.05 -9.62 4.98
CA ARG A 146 -2.05 -8.97 5.84
C ARG A 146 -1.63 -7.60 5.32
N LEU A 147 -1.39 -7.47 4.00
CA LEU A 147 -1.00 -6.19 3.39
C LEU A 147 -2.13 -5.16 3.48
N VAL A 148 -3.38 -5.59 3.22
CA VAL A 148 -4.56 -4.72 3.35
C VAL A 148 -4.77 -4.29 4.81
N SER A 149 -4.60 -5.21 5.78
CA SER A 149 -4.68 -4.84 7.20
C SER A 149 -3.60 -3.82 7.57
N ASN A 150 -2.35 -3.99 7.12
CA ASN A 150 -1.29 -3.01 7.36
C ASN A 150 -1.63 -1.63 6.76
N PHE A 151 -2.22 -1.61 5.56
CA PHE A 151 -2.68 -0.36 4.93
C PHE A 151 -3.77 0.33 5.74
N ILE A 152 -4.77 -0.42 6.19
CA ILE A 152 -5.88 0.08 7.01
C ILE A 152 -5.38 0.56 8.38
N ASP A 153 -4.48 -0.18 9.02
CA ASP A 153 -3.89 0.21 10.30
C ASP A 153 -3.13 1.54 10.17
N GLN A 154 -2.34 1.70 9.10
CA GLN A 154 -1.66 2.97 8.82
C GLN A 154 -2.66 4.09 8.52
N TRP A 155 -3.72 3.81 7.77
CA TRP A 155 -4.76 4.79 7.48
C TRP A 155 -5.44 5.30 8.76
N TYR A 156 -5.75 4.41 9.71
CA TYR A 156 -6.29 4.83 11.01
C TYR A 156 -5.29 5.63 11.85
N GLN A 157 -4.01 5.28 11.81
CA GLN A 157 -2.97 6.08 12.48
C GLN A 157 -2.89 7.50 11.92
N ASP A 158 -3.03 7.64 10.61
CA ASP A 158 -3.00 8.93 9.93
C ASP A 158 -4.31 9.72 10.07
N ASN A 159 -5.44 9.03 10.36
CA ASN A 159 -6.79 9.58 10.48
C ASN A 159 -7.45 9.18 11.83
N PRO A 160 -6.91 9.62 12.97
CA PRO A 160 -7.34 9.12 14.28
C PRO A 160 -8.83 9.41 14.62
N LEU A 161 -9.43 10.43 14.00
CA LEU A 161 -10.85 10.76 14.19
C LEU A 161 -11.81 9.82 13.44
N LYS A 162 -11.31 8.98 12.52
CA LYS A 162 -12.10 7.98 11.79
C LYS A 162 -12.24 6.65 12.56
N GLN A 163 -11.69 6.56 13.76
CA GLN A 163 -11.79 5.35 14.61
C GLN A 163 -13.08 5.30 15.46
N PHE A 164 -13.90 6.37 15.46
CA PHE A 164 -15.07 6.53 16.30
C PHE A 164 -16.34 6.80 15.51
#